data_88314725e6dc3b60a695a7bf799a684f
#
_entry.id   88314725e6dc3b60a695a7bf799a684f
#
_cell.length_a   1.000
_cell.length_b   1.000
_cell.length_c   1.000
_cell.angle_alpha   90.00
_cell.angle_beta   90.00
_cell.angle_gamma   90.00
#
_symmetry.space_group_name_H-M   'P 1'
#
loop_
_entity.id
_entity.type
_entity.pdbx_description
1 polymer ?
#
loop_
_entity_poly.entity_id
_entity_poly.type
_entity_poly.pdbx_seq_one_letter_code
_entity_poly.pdbx_strand_id
1 'polypeptide(L)' 'MGAFAVDFLPKVKIEIALPDRKVDQALAAIIQSARTGKIGDGKVFVSTLEQSVRIRTEEKGDLAV' A
#
# COMPACT_ATOMS: atom_id res chain seq x y z
N MET A 1 -18.35 -7.49 8.64
CA MET A 1 -18.12 -6.29 9.43
C MET A 1 -18.49 -5.06 8.61
N GLY A 2 -19.44 -4.33 9.05
CA GLY A 2 -19.86 -3.13 8.38
C GLY A 2 -19.22 -1.91 9.02
N ALA A 3 -18.61 -1.06 8.24
CA ALA A 3 -18.18 0.23 8.71
C ALA A 3 -19.18 1.25 8.19
N PHE A 4 -19.85 1.91 9.11
CA PHE A 4 -20.81 2.95 8.77
C PHE A 4 -20.25 4.34 9.00
N ALA A 5 -18.95 4.45 9.07
CA ALA A 5 -18.35 5.76 9.21
C ALA A 5 -18.50 6.49 7.88
N VAL A 6 -19.30 7.53 7.89
CA VAL A 6 -19.37 8.45 6.77
C VAL A 6 -18.39 9.56 7.09
N ASP A 7 -17.24 9.47 6.47
CA ASP A 7 -16.19 10.46 6.66
C ASP A 7 -16.12 11.31 5.39
N PHE A 8 -16.48 12.58 5.51
CA PHE A 8 -16.44 13.51 4.40
C PHE A 8 -15.12 14.26 4.27
N LEU A 9 -14.16 13.98 5.16
CA LEU A 9 -12.87 14.63 5.06
C LEU A 9 -12.06 14.01 3.91
N PRO A 10 -11.38 14.83 3.12
CA PRO A 10 -10.51 14.32 2.06
C PRO A 10 -9.44 13.41 2.64
N LYS A 11 -9.22 12.29 1.97
CA LYS A 11 -8.17 11.33 2.35
C LYS A 11 -7.36 10.95 1.11
N VAL A 12 -6.11 10.60 1.33
CA VAL A 12 -5.22 10.15 0.27
C VAL A 12 -5.01 8.66 0.42
N LYS A 13 -5.24 7.93 -0.66
CA LYS A 13 -4.90 6.51 -0.75
C LYS A 13 -3.69 6.36 -1.66
N ILE A 14 -2.68 5.66 -1.16
CA ILE A 14 -1.47 5.36 -1.93
C ILE A 14 -1.39 3.84 -2.09
N GLU A 15 -1.18 3.39 -3.31
CA GLU A 15 -0.99 1.98 -3.62
C GLU A 15 0.42 1.74 -4.12
N ILE A 16 1.08 0.74 -3.55
CA ILE A 16 2.46 0.41 -3.90
C ILE A 16 2.53 -1.08 -4.18
N ALA A 17 3.00 -1.45 -5.37
CA ALA A 17 3.27 -2.83 -5.72
C ALA A 17 4.75 -3.12 -5.52
N LEU A 18 5.05 -4.17 -4.77
CA LEU A 18 6.41 -4.53 -4.39
C LEU A 18 6.61 -6.03 -4.48
N PRO A 19 7.84 -6.49 -4.77
CA PRO A 19 8.20 -7.89 -4.52
C PRO A 19 8.01 -8.23 -3.04
N ASP A 20 7.61 -9.47 -2.74
CA ASP A 20 7.34 -9.91 -1.36
C ASP A 20 8.50 -9.64 -0.42
N ARG A 21 9.73 -9.83 -0.89
CA ARG A 21 10.93 -9.63 -0.08
C ARG A 21 11.13 -8.21 0.42
N LYS A 22 10.45 -7.23 -0.20
CA LYS A 22 10.59 -5.82 0.15
C LYS A 22 9.46 -5.28 1.02
N VAL A 23 8.44 -6.09 1.28
CA VAL A 23 7.23 -5.61 1.97
C VAL A 23 7.54 -5.16 3.40
N ASP A 24 8.26 -5.97 4.17
CA ASP A 24 8.56 -5.62 5.57
C ASP A 24 9.39 -4.35 5.67
N GLN A 25 10.35 -4.19 4.78
CA GLN A 25 11.19 -2.99 4.72
C GLN A 25 10.36 -1.76 4.38
N ALA A 26 9.46 -1.90 3.41
CA ALA A 26 8.59 -0.80 3.00
C ALA A 26 7.63 -0.40 4.12
N LEU A 27 7.04 -1.39 4.82
CA LEU A 27 6.16 -1.13 5.96
C LEU A 27 6.88 -0.35 7.05
N ALA A 28 8.10 -0.76 7.40
CA ALA A 28 8.89 -0.07 8.41
C ALA A 28 9.16 1.38 8.01
N ALA A 29 9.52 1.61 6.76
CA ALA A 29 9.79 2.95 6.25
C ALA A 29 8.55 3.84 6.26
N ILE A 30 7.41 3.30 5.86
CA ILE A 30 6.14 4.04 5.85
C ILE A 30 5.73 4.42 7.26
N ILE A 31 5.78 3.48 8.19
CA ILE A 31 5.41 3.72 9.58
C ILE A 31 6.32 4.78 10.20
N GLN A 32 7.61 4.67 9.98
CA GLN A 32 8.57 5.63 10.52
C GLN A 32 8.32 7.04 9.99
N SER A 33 8.00 7.16 8.70
CA SER A 33 7.82 8.45 8.06
C SER A 33 6.47 9.08 8.34
N ALA A 34 5.42 8.27 8.47
CA ALA A 34 4.04 8.75 8.56
C ALA A 34 3.53 8.91 9.99
N ARG A 35 4.16 8.23 10.95
CA ARG A 35 3.68 8.25 12.33
C ARG A 35 3.91 9.60 12.98
N THR A 36 2.84 10.20 13.48
CA THR A 36 2.90 11.40 14.32
C THR A 36 2.54 11.11 15.77
N GLY A 37 1.95 9.93 16.03
CA GLY A 37 1.42 9.56 17.34
C GLY A 37 0.04 10.15 17.62
N LYS A 38 -0.54 10.83 16.65
CA LYS A 38 -1.86 11.46 16.79
C LYS A 38 -2.91 10.66 16.02
N ILE A 39 -4.16 10.85 16.42
CA ILE A 39 -5.29 10.29 15.67
C ILE A 39 -5.26 10.87 14.26
N GLY A 40 -5.43 10.00 13.25
CA GLY A 40 -5.41 10.41 11.86
C GLY A 40 -4.15 10.01 11.10
N ASP A 41 -3.22 9.31 11.75
CA ASP A 41 -2.00 8.81 11.09
C ASP A 41 -2.30 7.84 9.95
N GLY A 42 -3.48 7.22 9.96
CA GLY A 42 -3.89 6.33 8.87
C GLY A 42 -3.59 4.87 9.12
N LYS A 43 -3.76 4.10 8.06
CA LYS A 43 -3.63 2.64 8.10
C LYS A 43 -2.92 2.15 6.86
N VAL A 44 -2.28 0.99 6.98
CA VAL A 44 -1.68 0.28 5.86
C VAL A 44 -2.33 -1.10 5.77
N PHE A 45 -2.78 -1.44 4.57
CA PHE A 45 -3.29 -2.77 4.27
C PHE A 45 -2.34 -3.45 3.30
N VAL A 46 -2.01 -4.70 3.58
CA VAL A 46 -1.15 -5.50 2.71
C VAL A 46 -1.97 -6.62 2.12
N SER A 47 -1.93 -6.75 0.81
CA SER A 47 -2.61 -7.84 0.11
C SER A 47 -1.71 -8.39 -0.97
N THR A 48 -2.00 -9.62 -1.38
CA THR A 48 -1.28 -10.28 -2.45
C THR A 48 -1.85 -9.83 -3.79
N LEU A 49 -0.97 -9.50 -4.72
CA LEU A 49 -1.34 -9.33 -6.13
C LEU A 49 -1.22 -10.67 -6.83
N GLU A 50 -2.26 -11.08 -7.52
CA GLU A 50 -2.25 -12.34 -8.26
C GLU A 50 -1.34 -12.25 -9.48
N GLN A 51 -1.34 -11.11 -10.15
CA GLN A 51 -0.55 -10.92 -11.35
C GLN A 51 -0.22 -9.45 -11.55
N SER A 52 0.98 -9.20 -12.05
CA SER A 52 1.44 -7.89 -12.44
C SER A 52 2.08 -7.98 -13.82
N VAL A 53 1.68 -7.12 -14.74
CA VAL A 53 2.18 -7.11 -16.12
C VAL A 53 2.55 -5.69 -16.50
N ARG A 54 3.76 -5.52 -17.01
CA ARG A 54 4.17 -4.24 -17.59
C ARG A 54 3.70 -4.17 -19.03
N ILE A 55 2.89 -3.20 -19.34
CA ILE A 55 2.23 -3.12 -20.65
C ILE A 55 3.25 -3.00 -21.80
N ARG A 56 4.26 -2.17 -21.64
CA ARG A 56 5.23 -1.90 -22.70
C ARG A 56 6.06 -3.13 -23.07
N THR A 57 6.49 -3.91 -22.09
CA THR A 57 7.43 -5.01 -22.29
C THR A 57 6.80 -6.38 -22.13
N GLU A 58 5.59 -6.45 -21.61
CA GLU A 58 4.90 -7.68 -21.23
C GLU A 58 5.63 -8.49 -20.16
N GLU A 59 6.59 -7.88 -19.46
CA GLU A 59 7.21 -8.50 -18.30
C GLU A 59 6.17 -8.73 -17.21
N LYS A 60 6.31 -9.85 -16.49
CA LYS A 60 5.35 -10.29 -15.48
C LYS A 60 6.00 -10.53 -14.13
N GLY A 61 5.17 -10.54 -13.08
CA GLY A 61 5.61 -10.84 -11.74
C GLY A 61 6.58 -9.78 -11.21
N ASP A 62 7.65 -10.22 -10.57
CA ASP A 62 8.63 -9.33 -9.95
C ASP A 62 9.30 -8.38 -10.97
N LEU A 63 9.40 -8.79 -12.22
CA LEU A 63 9.97 -7.95 -13.27
C LEU A 63 9.06 -6.77 -13.63
N ALA A 64 7.78 -6.85 -13.29
CA ALA A 64 6.81 -5.82 -13.62
C ALA A 64 6.59 -4.79 -12.51
N VAL A 65 7.15 -5.02 -11.34
CA VAL A 65 6.99 -4.13 -10.18
C VAL A 65 8.27 -3.43 -9.80
#